data_87bce0a3e1ef8237cfa900924afb1cb7
#
_entry.id   87bce0a3e1ef8237cfa900924afb1cb7
#
_cell.length_a   1.000
_cell.length_b   1.000
_cell.length_c   1.000
_cell.angle_alpha   90.00
_cell.angle_beta   90.00
_cell.angle_gamma   90.00
#
_symmetry.space_group_name_H-M   'P 1'
#
loop_
_entity.id
_entity.type
_entity.pdbx_description
1 polymer ?
#
loop_
_entity_poly.entity_id
_entity_poly.type
_entity_poly.pdbx_seq_one_letter_code
_entity_poly.pdbx_strand_id
1 'polypeptide(L)'
;SIGCLNRVINLKLEVPFRVHEVSSQRGNQSVSPEKKEDKMSWQSYIDDHLMCDVEGNHLTSAAILGQDGSVWAQSSNFPQLKPEEIEGIKKDFNEAGYLAPTGLFLGGAKYMVVQGEAGAVIRGKKGPGGVTIKKTTQALVFGIYDEPMTGGQCNLVVERLGDYLIESDL
;
A
#
# COMPACT_ATOMS: atom_id res chain seq x y z
N SER A 1 -0.40 15.51 -15.35
CA SER A 1 1.01 15.46 -15.01
C SER A 1 1.52 14.03 -14.96
N ILE A 2 2.66 13.85 -15.53
CA ILE A 2 3.32 12.57 -15.80
C ILE A 2 4.11 12.06 -14.57
N GLY A 3 4.18 12.84 -13.50
CA GLY A 3 5.10 12.60 -12.38
C GLY A 3 4.88 11.30 -11.61
N CYS A 4 3.66 11.00 -11.22
CA CYS A 4 3.37 9.80 -10.42
C CYS A 4 3.38 8.52 -11.27
N LEU A 5 2.85 8.61 -12.48
CA LEU A 5 2.87 7.51 -13.44
C LEU A 5 4.30 7.12 -13.82
N ASN A 6 5.16 8.10 -14.04
CA ASN A 6 6.56 7.84 -14.36
C ASN A 6 7.35 7.29 -13.15
N ARG A 7 7.05 7.76 -11.94
CA ARG A 7 7.68 7.21 -10.73
C ARG A 7 7.29 5.76 -10.48
N VAL A 8 6.04 5.42 -10.73
CA VAL A 8 5.56 4.02 -10.57
C VAL A 8 6.11 3.12 -11.69
N ILE A 9 6.28 3.65 -12.90
CA ILE A 9 6.94 2.93 -13.99
C ILE A 9 8.44 2.75 -13.69
N ASN A 10 9.07 3.77 -13.12
CA ASN A 10 10.48 3.69 -12.70
C ASN A 10 10.70 2.72 -11.53
N LEU A 11 9.69 2.46 -10.70
CA LEU A 11 9.75 1.40 -9.68
C LEU A 11 10.12 0.03 -10.30
N LYS A 12 9.60 -0.28 -11.48
CA LYS A 12 9.96 -1.51 -12.21
C LYS A 12 11.39 -1.49 -12.75
N LEU A 13 11.95 -0.31 -12.98
CA LEU A 13 13.31 -0.15 -13.53
C LEU A 13 14.36 0.04 -12.43
N GLU A 14 13.97 0.48 -11.25
CA GLU A 14 14.86 0.74 -10.11
C GLU A 14 14.96 -0.43 -9.12
N VAL A 15 14.39 -1.57 -9.43
CA VAL A 15 14.66 -2.78 -8.64
C VAL A 15 16.13 -3.11 -8.85
N PRO A 16 17.01 -2.94 -7.86
CA PRO A 16 18.38 -3.35 -8.02
C PRO A 16 18.38 -4.85 -8.26
N PHE A 17 18.86 -5.21 -9.43
CA PHE A 17 19.15 -6.60 -9.76
C PHE A 17 20.08 -7.11 -8.67
N ARG A 18 19.59 -7.96 -7.77
CA ARG A 18 20.46 -8.66 -6.85
C ARG A 18 21.26 -9.67 -7.66
N VAL A 19 22.39 -9.23 -8.12
CA VAL A 19 23.44 -10.17 -8.50
C VAL A 19 23.92 -10.78 -7.20
N HIS A 20 23.56 -12.02 -6.94
CA HIS A 20 24.27 -12.83 -5.98
C HIS A 20 25.68 -13.08 -6.53
N GLU A 21 26.59 -12.16 -6.31
CA GLU A 21 27.99 -12.50 -6.38
C GLU A 21 28.33 -13.25 -5.08
N VAL A 22 28.38 -14.56 -5.22
CA VAL A 22 29.09 -15.41 -4.28
C VAL A 22 30.57 -15.19 -4.55
N SER A 23 31.16 -14.17 -3.98
CA SER A 23 32.63 -14.11 -3.91
C SER A 23 33.04 -14.71 -2.57
N SER A 24 33.49 -15.94 -2.65
CA SER A 24 34.36 -16.56 -1.66
C SER A 24 35.64 -15.74 -1.56
N GLN A 25 35.80 -14.98 -0.51
CA GLN A 25 37.11 -14.48 -0.10
C GLN A 25 37.23 -14.54 1.41
N ARG A 26 38.18 -15.35 1.81
CA ARG A 26 38.73 -15.40 3.16
C ARG A 26 39.45 -14.10 3.50
N GLY A 27 39.28 -13.65 4.70
CA GLY A 27 40.33 -12.95 5.43
C GLY A 27 40.08 -11.49 5.72
N ASN A 28 40.10 -11.28 6.99
CA ASN A 28 40.39 -10.08 7.74
C ASN A 28 39.19 -9.23 8.19
N GLN A 29 39.01 -9.30 9.50
CA GLN A 29 38.18 -8.42 10.29
C GLN A 29 38.61 -6.97 10.10
N SER A 30 37.89 -6.24 9.32
CA SER A 30 37.68 -4.83 9.53
C SER A 30 36.17 -4.65 9.60
N VAL A 31 35.71 -4.14 10.72
CA VAL A 31 34.33 -3.68 10.87
C VAL A 31 34.15 -2.56 9.85
N SER A 32 33.71 -2.91 8.69
CA SER A 32 33.18 -1.94 7.74
C SER A 32 31.85 -1.47 8.27
N PRO A 33 31.56 -0.15 8.23
CA PRO A 33 30.24 0.33 8.54
C PRO A 33 29.28 -0.39 7.61
N GLU A 34 28.26 -1.01 8.20
CA GLU A 34 27.15 -1.59 7.46
C GLU A 34 26.72 -0.55 6.43
N LYS A 35 26.97 -0.83 5.15
CA LYS A 35 26.27 -0.13 4.11
C LYS A 35 24.82 -0.40 4.40
N LYS A 36 24.11 0.60 4.91
CA LYS A 36 22.67 0.64 4.80
C LYS A 36 22.38 0.42 3.32
N GLU A 37 22.07 -0.81 2.96
CA GLU A 37 21.45 -1.05 1.66
C GLU A 37 20.31 -0.06 1.59
N ASP A 38 20.26 0.73 0.52
CA ASP A 38 19.15 1.60 0.20
C ASP A 38 17.91 0.73 -0.09
N LYS A 39 17.48 -0.01 0.92
CA LYS A 39 16.11 -0.49 0.97
C LYS A 39 15.27 0.75 1.07
N MET A 40 14.49 1.04 0.02
CA MET A 40 13.43 2.02 0.16
C MET A 40 12.70 1.70 1.44
N SER A 41 12.70 2.64 2.39
CA SER A 41 11.94 2.46 3.62
C SER A 41 10.45 2.34 3.25
N TRP A 42 9.69 1.62 4.04
CA TRP A 42 8.23 1.54 3.83
C TRP A 42 7.60 2.94 3.83
N GLN A 43 8.16 3.87 4.59
CA GLN A 43 7.72 5.27 4.59
C GLN A 43 7.95 5.94 3.23
N SER A 44 9.03 5.63 2.52
CA SER A 44 9.26 6.14 1.16
C SER A 44 8.19 5.66 0.17
N TYR A 45 7.69 4.45 0.30
CA TYR A 45 6.54 3.99 -0.50
C TYR A 45 5.30 4.83 -0.25
N ILE A 46 5.05 5.22 1.00
CA ILE A 46 3.94 6.12 1.34
C ILE A 46 4.16 7.48 0.70
N ASP A 47 5.30 8.12 0.98
CA ASP A 47 5.56 9.52 0.65
C ASP A 47 5.74 9.74 -0.86
N ASP A 48 6.43 8.82 -1.53
CA ASP A 48 6.84 8.99 -2.93
C ASP A 48 5.90 8.29 -3.93
N HIS A 49 5.22 7.23 -3.52
CA HIS A 49 4.43 6.40 -4.44
C HIS A 49 2.94 6.35 -4.16
N LEU A 50 2.50 6.56 -2.93
CA LEU A 50 1.08 6.65 -2.59
C LEU A 50 0.59 8.08 -2.49
N MET A 51 1.31 8.94 -1.78
CA MET A 51 0.97 10.36 -1.59
C MET A 51 1.45 11.25 -2.73
N CYS A 52 1.78 10.68 -3.88
CA CYS A 52 2.23 11.41 -5.04
C CYS A 52 1.08 12.08 -5.80
N ASP A 53 1.43 13.06 -6.64
CA ASP A 53 0.47 13.74 -7.49
C ASP A 53 -0.03 12.83 -8.62
N VAL A 54 -1.35 12.74 -8.75
CA VAL A 54 -2.04 12.06 -9.85
C VAL A 54 -2.96 13.06 -10.53
N GLU A 55 -2.55 13.58 -11.66
CA GLU A 55 -3.31 14.58 -12.44
C GLU A 55 -3.72 15.80 -11.61
N GLY A 56 -2.84 16.25 -10.71
CA GLY A 56 -3.10 17.38 -9.81
C GLY A 56 -3.78 17.00 -8.48
N ASN A 57 -4.08 15.74 -8.25
CA ASN A 57 -4.76 15.26 -7.06
C ASN A 57 -3.87 14.33 -6.23
N HIS A 58 -4.13 14.26 -4.94
CA HIS A 58 -3.41 13.42 -3.99
C HIS A 58 -4.36 12.58 -3.15
N LEU A 59 -3.88 11.43 -2.67
CA LEU A 59 -4.56 10.72 -1.59
C LEU A 59 -4.64 11.62 -0.34
N THR A 60 -5.73 11.53 0.38
CA THR A 60 -5.88 12.21 1.69
C THR A 60 -4.97 11.56 2.72
N SER A 61 -4.92 10.25 2.73
CA SER A 61 -4.04 9.46 3.59
C SER A 61 -3.75 8.10 2.98
N ALA A 62 -2.68 7.49 3.43
CA ALA A 62 -2.25 6.19 2.96
C ALA A 62 -1.52 5.41 4.06
N ALA A 63 -1.54 4.10 3.97
CA ALA A 63 -0.81 3.23 4.88
C ALA A 63 -0.45 1.89 4.23
N ILE A 64 0.59 1.26 4.76
CA ILE A 64 0.95 -0.11 4.47
C ILE A 64 0.99 -0.86 5.79
N LEU A 65 0.15 -1.87 5.92
CA LEU A 65 0.06 -2.72 7.10
C LEU A 65 0.48 -4.14 6.73
N GLY A 66 1.06 -4.86 7.69
CA GLY A 66 1.21 -6.31 7.58
C GLY A 66 -0.14 -7.01 7.65
N GLN A 67 -0.24 -8.22 7.13
CA GLN A 67 -1.48 -9.00 7.21
C GLN A 67 -1.85 -9.40 8.64
N ASP A 68 -0.90 -9.31 9.57
CA ASP A 68 -1.11 -9.48 11.01
C ASP A 68 -1.70 -8.22 11.70
N GLY A 69 -1.86 -7.13 10.96
CA GLY A 69 -2.38 -5.85 11.46
C GLY A 69 -1.29 -4.89 11.95
N SER A 70 -0.02 -5.26 11.90
CA SER A 70 1.08 -4.35 12.26
C SER A 70 1.23 -3.23 11.24
N VAL A 71 1.45 -2.01 11.70
CA VAL A 71 1.68 -0.86 10.82
C VAL A 71 3.15 -0.83 10.40
N TRP A 72 3.40 -0.95 9.11
CA TRP A 72 4.75 -0.85 8.55
C TRP A 72 5.12 0.60 8.21
N ALA A 73 4.16 1.33 7.65
CA ALA A 73 4.26 2.76 7.42
C ALA A 73 2.88 3.38 7.22
N GLN A 74 2.76 4.67 7.50
CA GLN A 74 1.51 5.40 7.29
C GLN A 74 1.77 6.89 7.11
N SER A 75 0.83 7.58 6.46
CA SER A 75 0.82 9.04 6.44
C SER A 75 0.44 9.59 7.81
N SER A 76 0.85 10.82 8.11
CA SER A 76 0.67 11.43 9.44
C SER A 76 -0.81 11.56 9.86
N ASN A 77 -1.72 11.63 8.90
CA ASN A 77 -3.16 11.81 9.12
C ASN A 77 -3.97 10.52 8.91
N PHE A 78 -3.31 9.37 8.74
CA PHE A 78 -4.00 8.10 8.60
C PHE A 78 -4.73 7.75 9.90
N PRO A 79 -6.02 7.35 9.84
CA PRO A 79 -6.78 7.03 11.04
C PRO A 79 -6.22 5.80 11.73
N GLN A 80 -6.27 5.78 13.05
CA GLN A 80 -5.89 4.61 13.83
C GLN A 80 -6.95 3.52 13.68
N LEU A 81 -6.57 2.40 13.06
CA LEU A 81 -7.46 1.27 12.86
C LEU A 81 -7.62 0.46 14.16
N LYS A 82 -8.84 0.01 14.39
CA LYS A 82 -9.14 -0.90 15.51
C LYS A 82 -8.87 -2.35 15.09
N PRO A 83 -8.50 -3.24 16.04
CA PRO A 83 -8.28 -4.66 15.73
C PRO A 83 -9.47 -5.32 15.04
N GLU A 84 -10.70 -4.98 15.44
CA GLU A 84 -11.93 -5.51 14.83
C GLU A 84 -12.08 -5.08 13.38
N GLU A 85 -11.65 -3.86 13.04
CA GLU A 85 -11.69 -3.32 11.68
C GLU A 85 -10.73 -4.08 10.76
N ILE A 86 -9.52 -4.34 11.25
CA ILE A 86 -8.51 -5.13 10.52
C ILE A 86 -8.99 -6.57 10.32
N GLU A 87 -9.54 -7.19 11.35
CA GLU A 87 -10.09 -8.55 11.27
C GLU A 87 -11.24 -8.65 10.27
N GLY A 88 -12.13 -7.66 10.22
CA GLY A 88 -13.20 -7.58 9.23
C GLY A 88 -12.66 -7.51 7.79
N ILE A 89 -11.63 -6.72 7.57
CA ILE A 89 -10.95 -6.60 6.27
C ILE A 89 -10.33 -7.93 5.86
N LYS A 90 -9.63 -8.59 6.76
CA LYS A 90 -9.02 -9.91 6.51
C LYS A 90 -10.07 -10.97 6.18
N LYS A 91 -11.18 -10.95 6.89
CA LYS A 91 -12.30 -11.86 6.61
C LYS A 91 -12.90 -11.62 5.23
N ASP A 92 -13.07 -10.37 4.82
CA ASP A 92 -13.60 -10.07 3.49
C ASP A 92 -12.66 -10.51 2.37
N PHE A 93 -11.35 -10.43 2.57
CA PHE A 93 -10.37 -10.98 1.61
C PHE A 93 -10.45 -12.50 1.50
N ASN A 94 -10.79 -13.20 2.58
CA ASN A 94 -10.96 -14.64 2.59
C ASN A 94 -12.34 -15.07 2.11
N GLU A 95 -13.36 -14.27 2.39
CA GLU A 95 -14.76 -14.51 2.07
C GLU A 95 -15.36 -13.25 1.46
N ALA A 96 -15.34 -13.18 0.14
CA ALA A 96 -15.79 -12.01 -0.61
C ALA A 96 -17.23 -11.62 -0.24
N GLY A 97 -17.42 -10.33 0.06
CA GLY A 97 -18.73 -9.79 0.45
C GLY A 97 -19.02 -9.84 1.95
N TYR A 98 -18.08 -10.27 2.78
CA TYR A 98 -18.26 -10.30 4.24
C TYR A 98 -18.63 -8.93 4.83
N LEU A 99 -17.99 -7.85 4.33
CA LEU A 99 -18.26 -6.48 4.79
C LEU A 99 -19.43 -5.79 4.08
N ALA A 100 -19.94 -6.35 2.99
CA ALA A 100 -20.98 -5.70 2.20
C ALA A 100 -22.27 -5.38 3.00
N PRO A 101 -22.79 -6.27 3.87
CA PRO A 101 -23.99 -5.97 4.66
C PRO A 101 -23.79 -4.95 5.77
N THR A 102 -22.60 -4.90 6.38
CA THR A 102 -22.31 -4.08 7.56
C THR A 102 -21.52 -2.81 7.23
N GLY A 103 -20.80 -2.80 6.12
CA GLY A 103 -19.90 -1.73 5.73
C GLY A 103 -18.47 -1.94 6.21
N LEU A 104 -17.56 -1.18 5.62
CA LEU A 104 -16.14 -1.13 5.97
C LEU A 104 -15.93 0.01 6.96
N PHE A 105 -15.25 -0.26 8.07
CA PHE A 105 -14.93 0.75 9.08
C PHE A 105 -13.43 0.98 9.13
N LEU A 106 -13.02 2.24 9.11
CA LEU A 106 -11.64 2.68 9.27
C LEU A 106 -11.58 3.80 10.31
N GLY A 107 -10.98 3.52 11.47
CA GLY A 107 -10.93 4.49 12.56
C GLY A 107 -12.29 4.97 13.05
N GLY A 108 -13.31 4.13 12.97
CA GLY A 108 -14.70 4.46 13.32
C GLY A 108 -15.51 5.10 12.18
N ALA A 109 -14.88 5.48 11.07
CA ALA A 109 -15.57 6.00 9.90
C ALA A 109 -16.12 4.86 9.03
N LYS A 110 -17.39 4.93 8.68
CA LYS A 110 -18.06 3.91 7.87
C LYS A 110 -17.95 4.25 6.39
N TYR A 111 -17.52 3.26 5.62
CA TYR A 111 -17.50 3.26 4.15
C TYR A 111 -18.49 2.22 3.63
N MET A 112 -19.21 2.58 2.59
CA MET A 112 -20.06 1.63 1.87
C MET A 112 -19.18 0.80 0.94
N VAL A 113 -19.22 -0.52 1.08
CA VAL A 113 -18.45 -1.41 0.21
C VAL A 113 -19.02 -1.40 -1.19
N VAL A 114 -18.18 -1.10 -2.17
CA VAL A 114 -18.50 -1.13 -3.60
C VAL A 114 -17.76 -2.27 -4.28
N GLN A 115 -18.01 -2.48 -5.56
CA GLN A 115 -17.41 -3.58 -6.30
C GLN A 115 -15.87 -3.51 -6.27
N GLY A 116 -15.26 -4.57 -5.74
CA GLY A 116 -13.82 -4.78 -5.74
C GLY A 116 -13.44 -6.05 -6.51
N GLU A 117 -12.30 -6.62 -6.16
CA GLU A 117 -11.84 -7.90 -6.69
C GLU A 117 -11.73 -8.90 -5.54
N ALA A 118 -12.43 -10.01 -5.65
CA ALA A 118 -12.45 -11.02 -4.60
C ALA A 118 -11.04 -11.51 -4.25
N GLY A 119 -10.69 -11.45 -2.97
CA GLY A 119 -9.38 -11.86 -2.47
C GLY A 119 -8.20 -10.95 -2.82
N ALA A 120 -8.42 -9.86 -3.55
CA ALA A 120 -7.35 -8.98 -4.02
C ALA A 120 -7.58 -7.51 -3.65
N VAL A 121 -8.76 -6.96 -3.90
CA VAL A 121 -9.06 -5.53 -3.69
C VAL A 121 -10.41 -5.35 -3.02
N ILE A 122 -10.42 -4.53 -1.96
CA ILE A 122 -11.65 -4.02 -1.34
C ILE A 122 -11.73 -2.53 -1.66
N ARG A 123 -12.90 -2.07 -2.10
CA ARG A 123 -13.19 -0.67 -2.36
C ARG A 123 -14.36 -0.21 -1.52
N GLY A 124 -14.22 0.95 -0.90
CA GLY A 124 -15.28 1.56 -0.11
C GLY A 124 -15.52 2.99 -0.54
N LYS A 125 -16.77 3.45 -0.38
CA LYS A 125 -17.17 4.82 -0.70
C LYS A 125 -17.80 5.50 0.51
N LYS A 126 -17.42 6.76 0.73
CA LYS A 126 -17.94 7.61 1.78
C LYS A 126 -18.17 9.02 1.23
N GLY A 127 -19.42 9.35 0.92
CA GLY A 127 -19.74 10.65 0.30
C GLY A 127 -18.97 10.84 -1.02
N PRO A 128 -18.27 11.97 -1.21
CA PRO A 128 -17.49 12.23 -2.40
C PRO A 128 -16.14 11.48 -2.44
N GLY A 129 -15.71 10.94 -1.30
CA GLY A 129 -14.45 10.22 -1.15
C GLY A 129 -14.62 8.72 -0.99
N GLY A 130 -13.56 8.05 -0.63
CA GLY A 130 -13.57 6.61 -0.39
C GLY A 130 -12.19 6.05 -0.05
N VAL A 131 -12.08 4.73 -0.17
CA VAL A 131 -10.87 3.99 0.17
C VAL A 131 -10.66 2.85 -0.81
N THR A 132 -9.42 2.53 -1.09
CA THR A 132 -9.00 1.32 -1.79
C THR A 132 -8.00 0.55 -0.91
N ILE A 133 -8.23 -0.73 -0.76
CA ILE A 133 -7.36 -1.64 0.00
C ILE A 133 -6.92 -2.76 -0.93
N LYS A 134 -5.63 -2.87 -1.16
CA LYS A 134 -5.03 -3.93 -1.97
C LYS A 134 -4.30 -4.91 -1.08
N LYS A 135 -4.64 -6.20 -1.20
CA LYS A 135 -3.91 -7.28 -0.55
C LYS A 135 -2.68 -7.66 -1.39
N THR A 136 -1.54 -7.74 -0.72
CA THR A 136 -0.30 -8.27 -1.30
C THR A 136 0.07 -9.61 -0.67
N THR A 137 1.23 -10.15 -0.99
CA THR A 137 1.70 -11.42 -0.44
C THR A 137 1.82 -11.37 1.09
N GLN A 138 2.34 -10.25 1.65
CA GLN A 138 2.59 -10.10 3.08
C GLN A 138 1.91 -8.87 3.71
N ALA A 139 1.34 -8.00 2.89
CA ALA A 139 0.87 -6.69 3.34
C ALA A 139 -0.54 -6.35 2.86
N LEU A 140 -1.06 -5.27 3.40
CA LEU A 140 -2.27 -4.58 2.95
C LEU A 140 -1.91 -3.13 2.65
N VAL A 141 -2.21 -2.66 1.45
CA VAL A 141 -1.98 -1.28 1.02
C VAL A 141 -3.28 -0.51 1.07
N PHE A 142 -3.31 0.57 1.83
CA PHE A 142 -4.48 1.43 2.01
C PHE A 142 -4.28 2.77 1.33
N GLY A 143 -5.29 3.23 0.60
CA GLY A 143 -5.35 4.59 0.11
C GLY A 143 -6.72 5.18 0.37
N ILE A 144 -6.77 6.29 1.10
CA ILE A 144 -8.00 7.05 1.36
C ILE A 144 -7.94 8.31 0.51
N TYR A 145 -9.02 8.58 -0.20
CA TYR A 145 -9.14 9.76 -1.05
C TYR A 145 -10.37 10.57 -0.72
N ASP A 146 -10.34 11.84 -1.10
CA ASP A 146 -11.47 12.76 -1.06
C ASP A 146 -11.46 13.64 -2.30
N GLU A 147 -12.53 14.39 -2.55
CA GLU A 147 -12.55 15.34 -3.67
C GLU A 147 -11.36 16.30 -3.61
N PRO A 148 -10.78 16.64 -4.74
CA PRO A 148 -11.17 16.36 -6.13
C PRO A 148 -10.66 15.03 -6.70
N MET A 149 -9.94 14.23 -5.93
CA MET A 149 -9.46 12.92 -6.40
C MET A 149 -10.62 11.96 -6.63
N THR A 150 -10.53 11.17 -7.68
CA THR A 150 -11.54 10.16 -8.02
C THR A 150 -11.17 8.79 -7.49
N GLY A 151 -12.16 7.91 -7.37
CA GLY A 151 -11.94 6.50 -7.01
C GLY A 151 -11.01 5.80 -7.99
N GLY A 152 -11.12 6.08 -9.28
CA GLY A 152 -10.24 5.53 -10.32
C GLY A 152 -8.77 5.94 -10.15
N GLN A 153 -8.51 7.18 -9.78
CA GLN A 153 -7.16 7.66 -9.47
C GLN A 153 -6.58 6.98 -8.22
N CYS A 154 -7.39 6.87 -7.17
CA CYS A 154 -7.00 6.15 -5.96
C CYS A 154 -6.67 4.67 -6.25
N ASN A 155 -7.54 3.99 -6.98
CA ASN A 155 -7.34 2.60 -7.38
C ASN A 155 -6.03 2.43 -8.16
N LEU A 156 -5.78 3.32 -9.12
CA LEU A 156 -4.57 3.28 -9.93
C LEU A 156 -3.30 3.30 -9.08
N VAL A 157 -3.22 4.21 -8.13
CA VAL A 157 -2.05 4.37 -7.26
C VAL A 157 -1.86 3.18 -6.33
N VAL A 158 -2.92 2.79 -5.64
CA VAL A 158 -2.89 1.71 -4.64
C VAL A 158 -2.63 0.35 -5.30
N GLU A 159 -3.34 0.05 -6.38
CA GLU A 159 -3.22 -1.24 -7.05
C GLU A 159 -1.86 -1.40 -7.73
N ARG A 160 -1.29 -0.35 -8.30
CA ARG A 160 0.05 -0.39 -8.89
C ARG A 160 1.14 -0.67 -7.86
N LEU A 161 1.10 0.00 -6.72
CA LEU A 161 2.06 -0.29 -5.66
C LEU A 161 1.86 -1.72 -5.14
N GLY A 162 0.62 -2.14 -4.94
CA GLY A 162 0.30 -3.50 -4.52
C GLY A 162 0.85 -4.55 -5.48
N ASP A 163 0.65 -4.35 -6.78
CA ASP A 163 1.19 -5.26 -7.80
C ASP A 163 2.73 -5.31 -7.80
N TYR A 164 3.36 -4.16 -7.61
CA TYR A 164 4.83 -4.10 -7.46
C TYR A 164 5.30 -4.90 -6.24
N LEU A 165 4.63 -4.75 -5.11
CA LEU A 165 4.98 -5.48 -3.89
C LEU A 165 4.79 -6.99 -4.09
N ILE A 166 3.72 -7.41 -4.76
CA ILE A 166 3.47 -8.82 -5.09
C ILE A 166 4.59 -9.38 -5.98
N GLU A 167 5.00 -8.64 -7.00
CA GLU A 167 6.13 -9.02 -7.88
C GLU A 167 7.45 -9.14 -7.11
N SER A 168 7.56 -8.49 -5.96
CA SER A 168 8.73 -8.51 -5.07
C SER A 168 8.58 -9.49 -3.90
N ASP A 169 7.55 -10.35 -3.91
CA ASP A 169 7.22 -11.31 -2.85
C ASP A 169 6.90 -10.65 -1.48
N LEU A 170 6.36 -9.43 -1.49
CA LEU A 170 6.02 -8.65 -0.30
C LEU A 170 4.51 -8.49 -0.06
#